data_b59b7ed5d52780f00b177add485fde79
#
_entry.id   b59b7ed5d52780f00b177add485fde79
#
_cell.length_a   1.000
_cell.length_b   1.000
_cell.length_c   1.000
_cell.angle_alpha   90.00
_cell.angle_beta   90.00
_cell.angle_gamma   90.00
#
_symmetry.space_group_name_H-M   'P 1'
#
loop_
_entity.id
_entity.type
_entity.pdbx_description
1 polymer ?
#
loop_
_entity_poly.entity_id
_entity_poly.type
_entity_poly.pdbx_seq_one_letter_code
_entity_poly.pdbx_strand_id
1 'polypeptide(L)'
;MANPTSVLEVAYSDLIALVEKLDDDAAWRPTGCAGWAARDLVFHLLGDAQRALVALGTPATGPADVDAVTYWRAWRPGDPDADLSRRNTRIMASVWSGIRPLADLYAETARAVLVHARRFEGDELVATQGHTLTVGDLLATLAVEAGVHQLDLTAHLPGPPPAPPVLRLVRDVLDGLIGRPVAQDWDDAHYVRAGTGRTPLTAAERESLGPAAELFPVFG
;
A
#
# COMPACT_ATOMS: atom_id res chain seq x y z
N MET A 1 13.04 -13.78 -2.91
CA MET A 1 11.87 -12.88 -3.06
C MET A 1 11.50 -12.75 -4.53
N ALA A 2 10.22 -12.56 -4.87
CA ALA A 2 9.78 -12.25 -6.24
C ALA A 2 10.40 -10.91 -6.68
N ASN A 3 10.57 -10.72 -8.01
CA ASN A 3 11.09 -9.46 -8.54
C ASN A 3 10.12 -8.29 -8.21
N PRO A 4 10.56 -7.25 -7.46
CA PRO A 4 9.69 -6.16 -7.02
C PRO A 4 8.98 -5.45 -8.18
N THR A 5 9.65 -5.27 -9.32
CA THR A 5 9.05 -4.66 -10.53
C THR A 5 7.85 -5.47 -11.01
N SER A 6 7.99 -6.80 -11.10
CA SER A 6 6.89 -7.68 -11.55
C SER A 6 5.73 -7.70 -10.56
N VAL A 7 6.00 -7.64 -9.25
CA VAL A 7 4.95 -7.59 -8.22
C VAL A 7 4.18 -6.28 -8.29
N LEU A 8 4.90 -5.15 -8.46
CA LEU A 8 4.27 -3.85 -8.63
C LEU A 8 3.43 -3.78 -9.93
N GLU A 9 3.91 -4.37 -11.03
CA GLU A 9 3.15 -4.43 -12.28
C GLU A 9 1.80 -5.13 -12.08
N VAL A 10 1.78 -6.25 -11.35
CA VAL A 10 0.54 -6.95 -11.02
C VAL A 10 -0.35 -6.08 -10.13
N ALA A 11 0.17 -5.53 -9.03
CA ALA A 11 -0.59 -4.73 -8.09
C ALA A 11 -1.22 -3.49 -8.74
N TYR A 12 -0.46 -2.75 -9.54
CA TYR A 12 -0.95 -1.56 -10.22
C TYR A 12 -1.96 -1.91 -11.33
N SER A 13 -1.74 -3.00 -12.07
CA SER A 13 -2.69 -3.44 -13.10
C SER A 13 -4.05 -3.80 -12.51
N ASP A 14 -4.06 -4.53 -11.39
CA ASP A 14 -5.28 -4.91 -10.69
C ASP A 14 -6.01 -3.68 -10.13
N LEU A 15 -5.29 -2.74 -9.49
CA LEU A 15 -5.88 -1.49 -8.98
C LEU A 15 -6.43 -0.60 -10.10
N ILE A 16 -5.69 -0.43 -11.20
CA ILE A 16 -6.16 0.33 -12.36
C ILE A 16 -7.46 -0.25 -12.87
N ALA A 17 -7.52 -1.59 -13.04
CA ALA A 17 -8.72 -2.26 -13.52
C ALA A 17 -9.94 -2.13 -12.59
N LEU A 18 -9.71 -1.97 -11.27
CA LEU A 18 -10.76 -1.70 -10.29
C LEU A 18 -11.21 -0.24 -10.35
N VAL A 19 -10.26 0.69 -10.32
CA VAL A 19 -10.51 2.13 -10.27
C VAL A 19 -11.21 2.62 -11.55
N GLU A 20 -10.83 2.10 -12.71
CA GLU A 20 -11.46 2.44 -14.00
C GLU A 20 -12.94 1.99 -14.11
N LYS A 21 -13.40 1.11 -13.23
CA LYS A 21 -14.81 0.67 -13.17
C LYS A 21 -15.68 1.48 -12.21
N LEU A 22 -15.07 2.38 -11.42
CA LEU A 22 -15.82 3.20 -10.47
C LEU A 22 -16.68 4.21 -11.23
N ASP A 23 -17.93 4.31 -10.82
CA ASP A 23 -18.83 5.39 -11.15
C ASP A 23 -18.95 6.39 -9.97
N ASP A 24 -19.68 7.47 -10.17
CA ASP A 24 -19.80 8.51 -9.15
C ASP A 24 -20.56 8.03 -7.90
N ASP A 25 -21.43 7.03 -7.99
CA ASP A 25 -22.11 6.45 -6.84
C ASP A 25 -21.14 5.55 -6.04
N ALA A 26 -20.36 4.72 -6.73
CA ALA A 26 -19.32 3.88 -6.13
C ALA A 26 -18.22 4.73 -5.46
N ALA A 27 -17.92 5.91 -6.00
CA ALA A 27 -16.92 6.83 -5.46
C ALA A 27 -17.19 7.27 -4.02
N TRP A 28 -18.46 7.28 -3.59
CA TRP A 28 -18.86 7.64 -2.23
C TRP A 28 -19.02 6.45 -1.28
N ARG A 29 -18.84 5.22 -1.76
CA ARG A 29 -18.89 4.03 -0.89
C ARG A 29 -17.72 4.06 0.10
N PRO A 30 -17.95 3.60 1.34
CA PRO A 30 -16.87 3.49 2.32
C PRO A 30 -15.80 2.50 1.85
N THR A 31 -14.61 2.61 2.43
CA THR A 31 -13.47 1.70 2.23
C THR A 31 -13.06 1.04 3.54
N GLY A 32 -12.06 0.15 3.50
CA GLY A 32 -11.42 -0.38 4.71
C GLY A 32 -10.65 0.67 5.51
N CYS A 33 -10.29 1.80 4.87
CA CYS A 33 -9.67 2.93 5.55
C CYS A 33 -10.72 3.74 6.32
N ALA A 34 -10.59 3.81 7.64
CA ALA A 34 -11.55 4.50 8.49
C ALA A 34 -11.73 5.98 8.07
N GLY A 35 -12.97 6.35 7.76
CA GLY A 35 -13.35 7.72 7.40
C GLY A 35 -13.06 8.12 5.94
N TRP A 36 -12.62 7.19 5.08
CA TRP A 36 -12.41 7.42 3.65
C TRP A 36 -13.48 6.76 2.80
N ALA A 37 -13.98 7.50 1.82
CA ALA A 37 -14.72 6.97 0.68
C ALA A 37 -13.75 6.49 -0.40
N ALA A 38 -14.24 5.73 -1.37
CA ALA A 38 -13.44 5.21 -2.47
C ALA A 38 -12.67 6.31 -3.22
N ARG A 39 -13.29 7.47 -3.44
CA ARG A 39 -12.62 8.63 -4.07
C ARG A 39 -11.43 9.15 -3.28
N ASP A 40 -11.52 9.15 -1.94
CA ASP A 40 -10.43 9.60 -1.07
C ASP A 40 -9.25 8.64 -1.19
N LEU A 41 -9.53 7.34 -1.23
CA LEU A 41 -8.53 6.31 -1.44
C LEU A 41 -7.89 6.39 -2.83
N VAL A 42 -8.66 6.63 -3.90
CA VAL A 42 -8.10 6.82 -5.24
C VAL A 42 -7.20 8.06 -5.30
N PHE A 43 -7.56 9.15 -4.61
CA PHE A 43 -6.69 10.31 -4.51
C PHE A 43 -5.38 10.01 -3.75
N HIS A 44 -5.45 9.24 -2.67
CA HIS A 44 -4.25 8.78 -1.97
C HIS A 44 -3.34 7.95 -2.88
N LEU A 45 -3.89 6.96 -3.60
CA LEU A 45 -3.15 6.14 -4.56
C LEU A 45 -2.51 6.97 -5.69
N LEU A 46 -3.19 8.02 -6.15
CA LEU A 46 -2.60 8.98 -7.09
C LEU A 46 -1.39 9.68 -6.47
N GLY A 47 -1.50 10.13 -5.21
CA GLY A 47 -0.40 10.75 -4.48
C GLY A 47 0.82 9.86 -4.36
N ASP A 48 0.61 8.57 -4.10
CA ASP A 48 1.70 7.57 -4.01
C ASP A 48 2.36 7.33 -5.37
N ALA A 49 1.57 7.22 -6.44
CA ALA A 49 2.11 7.08 -7.78
C ALA A 49 2.90 8.33 -8.23
N GLN A 50 2.43 9.54 -7.91
CA GLN A 50 3.15 10.79 -8.16
C GLN A 50 4.47 10.85 -7.37
N ARG A 51 4.44 10.47 -6.10
CA ARG A 51 5.64 10.38 -5.25
C ARG A 51 6.65 9.38 -5.78
N ALA A 52 6.18 8.25 -6.32
CA ALA A 52 7.04 7.26 -6.96
C ALA A 52 7.79 7.85 -8.16
N LEU A 53 7.12 8.62 -9.04
CA LEU A 53 7.78 9.30 -10.16
C LEU A 53 8.83 10.31 -9.69
N VAL A 54 8.53 11.07 -8.62
CA VAL A 54 9.49 12.01 -8.03
C VAL A 54 10.70 11.25 -7.47
N ALA A 55 10.47 10.17 -6.73
CA ALA A 55 11.55 9.36 -6.15
C ALA A 55 12.45 8.75 -7.24
N LEU A 56 11.87 8.15 -8.28
CA LEU A 56 12.61 7.60 -9.42
C LEU A 56 13.41 8.68 -10.20
N GLY A 57 12.99 9.94 -10.12
CA GLY A 57 13.70 11.10 -10.66
C GLY A 57 14.68 11.76 -9.68
N THR A 58 14.87 11.22 -8.46
CA THR A 58 15.69 11.80 -7.40
C THR A 58 16.79 10.82 -6.97
N PRO A 59 17.87 10.69 -7.74
CA PRO A 59 19.00 9.82 -7.37
C PRO A 59 19.59 10.24 -6.02
N ALA A 60 19.95 9.26 -5.20
CA ALA A 60 20.56 9.50 -3.89
C ALA A 60 22.01 8.99 -3.86
N THR A 61 22.80 9.55 -2.94
CA THR A 61 24.16 9.12 -2.65
C THR A 61 24.28 8.73 -1.19
N GLY A 62 25.14 7.78 -0.89
CA GLY A 62 25.31 7.25 0.47
C GLY A 62 24.60 5.91 0.67
N PRO A 63 24.68 5.30 1.85
CA PRO A 63 24.01 4.05 2.12
C PRO A 63 22.49 4.25 2.21
N ALA A 64 21.72 3.21 1.85
CA ALA A 64 20.31 3.15 2.20
C ALA A 64 20.14 3.16 3.74
N ASP A 65 19.18 3.92 4.24
CA ASP A 65 18.85 4.01 5.66
C ASP A 65 17.60 3.18 6.01
N VAL A 66 16.80 2.82 5.01
CA VAL A 66 15.67 1.90 5.10
C VAL A 66 15.66 0.91 3.95
N ASP A 67 14.97 -0.22 4.15
CA ASP A 67 14.64 -1.21 3.13
C ASP A 67 13.12 -1.40 3.04
N ALA A 68 12.65 -2.33 2.19
CA ALA A 68 11.24 -2.62 1.98
C ALA A 68 10.48 -3.04 3.26
N VAL A 69 11.17 -3.50 4.30
CA VAL A 69 10.59 -3.89 5.58
C VAL A 69 10.68 -2.74 6.58
N THR A 70 11.87 -2.19 6.77
CA THR A 70 12.14 -1.20 7.82
C THR A 70 11.51 0.16 7.55
N TYR A 71 11.19 0.48 6.30
CA TYR A 71 10.42 1.66 5.89
C TYR A 71 9.11 1.81 6.67
N TRP A 72 8.43 0.69 6.98
CA TRP A 72 7.14 0.68 7.67
C TRP A 72 7.21 0.93 9.18
N ARG A 73 8.38 0.95 9.77
CA ARG A 73 8.56 1.20 11.23
C ARG A 73 8.09 2.59 11.66
N ALA A 74 8.07 3.54 10.74
CA ALA A 74 7.57 4.89 11.00
C ALA A 74 6.03 4.98 11.02
N TRP A 75 5.34 4.02 10.42
CA TRP A 75 3.88 4.01 10.26
C TRP A 75 3.21 3.26 11.41
N ARG A 76 3.07 3.93 12.54
CA ARG A 76 2.47 3.33 13.74
C ARG A 76 0.99 3.66 13.83
N PRO A 77 0.12 2.66 14.20
CA PRO A 77 -1.28 2.93 14.46
C PRO A 77 -1.45 4.00 15.54
N GLY A 78 -2.38 4.96 15.31
CA GLY A 78 -2.69 6.02 16.27
C GLY A 78 -1.74 7.21 16.28
N ASP A 79 -0.87 7.34 15.28
CA ASP A 79 -0.04 8.54 15.11
C ASP A 79 -0.94 9.78 14.89
N PRO A 80 -0.78 10.86 15.67
CA PRO A 80 -1.55 12.11 15.51
C PRO A 80 -1.42 12.73 14.13
N ASP A 81 -0.27 12.62 13.47
CA ASP A 81 -0.04 13.15 12.13
C ASP A 81 -0.81 12.36 11.05
N ALA A 82 -1.13 11.10 11.31
CA ALA A 82 -1.97 10.31 10.42
C ALA A 82 -3.39 10.87 10.31
N ASP A 83 -3.97 11.41 11.37
CA ASP A 83 -5.30 12.07 11.34
C ASP A 83 -5.30 13.31 10.47
N LEU A 84 -4.25 14.12 10.56
CA LEU A 84 -4.08 15.30 9.71
C LEU A 84 -3.91 14.90 8.24
N SER A 85 -3.10 13.90 7.96
CA SER A 85 -2.89 13.37 6.62
C SER A 85 -4.20 12.84 6.02
N ARG A 86 -4.97 12.03 6.77
CA ARG A 86 -6.28 11.53 6.34
C ARG A 86 -7.27 12.67 6.03
N ARG A 87 -7.30 13.69 6.88
CA ARG A 87 -8.14 14.87 6.67
C ARG A 87 -7.75 15.63 5.41
N ASN A 88 -6.46 15.85 5.20
CA ASN A 88 -5.95 16.56 4.02
C ASN A 88 -6.28 15.79 2.72
N THR A 89 -6.12 14.48 2.72
CA THR A 89 -6.51 13.61 1.60
C THR A 89 -7.97 13.82 1.21
N ARG A 90 -8.90 13.81 2.19
CA ARG A 90 -10.33 14.05 1.93
C ARG A 90 -10.60 15.44 1.34
N ILE A 91 -9.95 16.48 1.89
CA ILE A 91 -10.09 17.86 1.39
C ILE A 91 -9.62 17.91 -0.06
N MET A 92 -8.46 17.37 -0.36
CA MET A 92 -7.89 17.39 -1.71
C MET A 92 -8.68 16.51 -2.68
N ALA A 93 -9.18 15.37 -2.26
CA ALA A 93 -10.05 14.53 -3.10
C ALA A 93 -11.37 15.28 -3.46
N SER A 94 -11.86 16.18 -2.61
CA SER A 94 -13.12 16.88 -2.82
C SER A 94 -13.09 17.92 -3.95
N VAL A 95 -11.91 18.33 -4.43
CA VAL A 95 -11.81 19.31 -5.54
C VAL A 95 -12.15 18.69 -6.91
N TRP A 96 -12.19 17.37 -7.00
CA TRP A 96 -12.53 16.67 -8.23
C TRP A 96 -14.05 16.66 -8.44
N SER A 97 -14.50 17.08 -9.63
CA SER A 97 -15.92 17.18 -9.95
C SER A 97 -16.63 15.83 -10.11
N GLY A 98 -15.87 14.74 -10.30
CA GLY A 98 -16.35 13.35 -10.43
C GLY A 98 -15.20 12.38 -10.29
N ILE A 99 -15.51 11.08 -10.22
CA ILE A 99 -14.49 10.05 -10.07
C ILE A 99 -13.67 9.84 -11.35
N ARG A 100 -14.27 10.01 -12.51
CA ARG A 100 -13.63 9.65 -13.79
C ARG A 100 -12.32 10.38 -14.05
N PRO A 101 -12.26 11.74 -13.95
CA PRO A 101 -11.00 12.45 -14.17
C PRO A 101 -9.90 12.05 -13.16
N LEU A 102 -10.28 11.74 -11.92
CA LEU A 102 -9.34 11.27 -10.89
C LEU A 102 -8.82 9.86 -11.20
N ALA A 103 -9.72 8.95 -11.58
CA ALA A 103 -9.39 7.59 -11.98
C ALA A 103 -8.47 7.56 -13.20
N ASP A 104 -8.76 8.37 -14.21
CA ASP A 104 -7.96 8.46 -15.44
C ASP A 104 -6.55 8.99 -15.12
N LEU A 105 -6.42 10.03 -14.28
CA LEU A 105 -5.12 10.54 -13.87
C LEU A 105 -4.32 9.54 -13.02
N TYR A 106 -4.98 8.82 -12.11
CA TYR A 106 -4.33 7.74 -11.37
C TYR A 106 -3.79 6.66 -12.32
N ALA A 107 -4.62 6.17 -13.24
CA ALA A 107 -4.23 5.13 -14.18
C ALA A 107 -3.08 5.56 -15.09
N GLU A 108 -3.10 6.80 -15.60
CA GLU A 108 -2.00 7.39 -16.38
C GLU A 108 -0.71 7.45 -15.56
N THR A 109 -0.79 7.98 -14.32
CA THR A 109 0.38 8.14 -13.44
C THR A 109 0.97 6.78 -13.05
N ALA A 110 0.13 5.82 -12.67
CA ALA A 110 0.57 4.47 -12.31
C ALA A 110 1.24 3.74 -13.49
N ARG A 111 0.69 3.87 -14.70
CA ARG A 111 1.34 3.32 -15.92
C ARG A 111 2.68 4.00 -16.19
N ALA A 112 2.80 5.31 -15.97
CA ALA A 112 4.06 6.03 -16.12
C ALA A 112 5.12 5.55 -15.11
N VAL A 113 4.74 5.27 -13.86
CA VAL A 113 5.63 4.66 -12.86
C VAL A 113 6.18 3.34 -13.38
N LEU A 114 5.33 2.43 -13.89
CA LEU A 114 5.76 1.12 -14.40
C LEU A 114 6.73 1.24 -15.57
N VAL A 115 6.47 2.18 -16.49
CA VAL A 115 7.38 2.44 -17.62
C VAL A 115 8.72 2.99 -17.14
N HIS A 116 8.70 3.87 -16.12
CA HIS A 116 9.92 4.48 -15.61
C HIS A 116 10.74 3.48 -14.78
N ALA A 117 10.09 2.68 -13.95
CA ALA A 117 10.71 1.67 -13.10
C ALA A 117 11.54 0.63 -13.89
N ARG A 118 11.12 0.27 -15.11
CA ARG A 118 11.83 -0.67 -15.99
C ARG A 118 13.20 -0.18 -16.48
N ARG A 119 13.56 1.08 -16.21
CA ARG A 119 14.85 1.67 -16.59
C ARG A 119 15.94 1.44 -15.55
N PHE A 120 15.58 0.87 -14.40
CA PHE A 120 16.47 0.63 -13.27
C PHE A 120 16.75 -0.86 -13.11
N GLU A 121 17.97 -1.18 -12.67
CA GLU A 121 18.36 -2.56 -12.32
C GLU A 121 17.88 -2.98 -10.92
N GLY A 122 17.50 -2.00 -10.07
CA GLY A 122 16.88 -2.22 -8.77
C GLY A 122 17.79 -1.95 -7.57
N ASP A 123 19.10 -1.85 -7.75
CA ASP A 123 20.09 -1.56 -6.70
C ASP A 123 20.48 -0.08 -6.64
N GLU A 124 20.05 0.72 -7.63
CA GLU A 124 20.28 2.17 -7.60
C GLU A 124 19.55 2.80 -6.43
N LEU A 125 20.17 3.85 -5.86
CA LEU A 125 19.65 4.55 -4.71
C LEU A 125 18.83 5.77 -5.13
N VAL A 126 17.68 5.92 -4.47
CA VAL A 126 16.77 7.05 -4.65
C VAL A 126 16.37 7.64 -3.29
N ALA A 127 15.96 8.91 -3.31
CA ALA A 127 15.48 9.61 -2.12
C ALA A 127 13.96 9.80 -2.17
N THR A 128 13.28 9.49 -1.08
CA THR A 128 11.85 9.77 -0.89
C THR A 128 11.52 9.96 0.58
N GLN A 129 10.67 10.93 0.90
CA GLN A 129 10.13 11.16 2.25
C GLN A 129 11.17 11.22 3.37
N GLY A 130 12.36 11.78 3.05
CA GLY A 130 13.46 11.90 4.02
C GLY A 130 14.32 10.65 4.15
N HIS A 131 14.06 9.60 3.37
CA HIS A 131 14.81 8.35 3.35
C HIS A 131 15.58 8.15 2.06
N THR A 132 16.64 7.35 2.14
CA THR A 132 17.39 6.77 1.02
C THR A 132 17.16 5.26 1.02
N LEU A 133 16.74 4.71 -0.13
CA LEU A 133 16.52 3.28 -0.29
C LEU A 133 16.85 2.85 -1.73
N THR A 134 16.93 1.54 -1.96
CA THR A 134 17.09 1.05 -3.33
C THR A 134 15.81 1.22 -4.14
N VAL A 135 15.92 1.30 -5.46
CA VAL A 135 14.75 1.27 -6.35
C VAL A 135 13.94 0.00 -6.12
N GLY A 136 14.59 -1.15 -5.94
CA GLY A 136 13.91 -2.41 -5.63
C GLY A 136 13.06 -2.32 -4.37
N ASP A 137 13.60 -1.74 -3.29
CA ASP A 137 12.85 -1.52 -2.04
C ASP A 137 11.71 -0.51 -2.22
N LEU A 138 11.94 0.59 -2.96
CA LEU A 138 10.88 1.54 -3.28
C LEU A 138 9.72 0.84 -4.01
N LEU A 139 10.01 0.05 -5.05
CA LEU A 139 8.96 -0.66 -5.81
C LEU A 139 8.21 -1.68 -4.93
N ALA A 140 8.92 -2.32 -3.99
CA ALA A 140 8.30 -3.22 -3.03
C ALA A 140 7.37 -2.46 -2.07
N THR A 141 7.76 -1.28 -1.55
CA THR A 141 6.87 -0.47 -0.69
C THR A 141 5.61 -0.03 -1.43
N LEU A 142 5.73 0.37 -2.70
CA LEU A 142 4.58 0.73 -3.54
C LEU A 142 3.65 -0.45 -3.80
N ALA A 143 4.20 -1.66 -3.98
CA ALA A 143 3.39 -2.86 -4.16
C ALA A 143 2.67 -3.27 -2.86
N VAL A 144 3.28 -3.04 -1.68
CA VAL A 144 2.64 -3.21 -0.37
C VAL A 144 1.46 -2.25 -0.21
N GLU A 145 1.66 -0.94 -0.46
CA GLU A 145 0.59 0.06 -0.46
C GLU A 145 -0.57 -0.35 -1.38
N ALA A 146 -0.24 -0.67 -2.62
CA ALA A 146 -1.22 -1.09 -3.60
C ALA A 146 -2.03 -2.32 -3.16
N GLY A 147 -1.36 -3.33 -2.60
CA GLY A 147 -2.00 -4.55 -2.13
C GLY A 147 -2.92 -4.32 -0.93
N VAL A 148 -2.46 -3.55 0.06
CA VAL A 148 -3.27 -3.20 1.24
C VAL A 148 -4.48 -2.36 0.83
N HIS A 149 -4.29 -1.37 -0.02
CA HIS A 149 -5.38 -0.50 -0.46
C HIS A 149 -6.34 -1.15 -1.47
N GLN A 150 -5.91 -2.19 -2.18
CA GLN A 150 -6.85 -3.02 -2.93
C GLN A 150 -7.81 -3.78 -2.00
N LEU A 151 -7.32 -4.28 -0.85
CA LEU A 151 -8.20 -4.87 0.18
C LEU A 151 -9.15 -3.82 0.77
N ASP A 152 -8.68 -2.59 0.98
CA ASP A 152 -9.51 -1.50 1.47
C ASP A 152 -10.61 -1.11 0.46
N LEU A 153 -10.27 -1.01 -0.82
CA LEU A 153 -11.22 -0.67 -1.87
C LEU A 153 -12.30 -1.75 -2.02
N THR A 154 -11.89 -3.02 -1.98
CA THR A 154 -12.79 -4.17 -2.14
C THR A 154 -13.52 -4.58 -0.86
N ALA A 155 -13.30 -3.89 0.27
CA ALA A 155 -14.03 -4.16 1.51
C ALA A 155 -15.54 -3.89 1.38
N HIS A 156 -15.93 -2.91 0.54
CA HIS A 156 -17.33 -2.51 0.35
C HIS A 156 -17.73 -2.36 -1.13
N LEU A 157 -16.81 -2.66 -2.05
CA LEU A 157 -17.04 -2.65 -3.49
C LEU A 157 -16.72 -4.04 -4.08
N PRO A 158 -17.44 -4.46 -5.14
CA PRO A 158 -17.14 -5.73 -5.79
C PRO A 158 -15.77 -5.64 -6.49
N GLY A 159 -14.95 -6.68 -6.29
CA GLY A 159 -13.65 -6.79 -6.95
C GLY A 159 -12.88 -8.02 -6.46
N PRO A 160 -11.87 -8.45 -7.22
CA PRO A 160 -10.99 -9.53 -6.79
C PRO A 160 -10.09 -9.07 -5.63
N PRO A 161 -9.68 -9.98 -4.75
CA PRO A 161 -8.61 -9.70 -3.80
C PRO A 161 -7.29 -9.45 -4.56
N PRO A 162 -6.27 -8.85 -3.91
CA PRO A 162 -4.94 -8.74 -4.49
C PRO A 162 -4.40 -10.10 -4.92
N ALA A 163 -3.64 -10.11 -6.01
CA ALA A 163 -3.03 -11.32 -6.52
C ALA A 163 -2.07 -11.97 -5.49
N PRO A 164 -1.93 -13.32 -5.49
CA PRO A 164 -1.12 -14.02 -4.50
C PRO A 164 0.32 -13.52 -4.35
N PRO A 165 1.06 -13.11 -5.41
CA PRO A 165 2.40 -12.54 -5.24
C PRO A 165 2.42 -11.24 -4.44
N VAL A 166 1.36 -10.40 -4.57
CA VAL A 166 1.22 -9.13 -3.82
C VAL A 166 0.95 -9.41 -2.36
N LEU A 167 -0.02 -10.27 -2.05
CA LEU A 167 -0.32 -10.68 -0.67
C LEU A 167 0.87 -11.32 0.02
N ARG A 168 1.63 -12.14 -0.71
CA ARG A 168 2.87 -12.76 -0.22
C ARG A 168 3.92 -11.72 0.16
N LEU A 169 4.12 -10.70 -0.68
CA LEU A 169 5.04 -9.60 -0.39
C LEU A 169 4.62 -8.85 0.88
N VAL A 170 3.33 -8.52 1.03
CA VAL A 170 2.85 -7.85 2.26
C VAL A 170 3.08 -8.73 3.48
N ARG A 171 2.80 -10.03 3.38
CA ARG A 171 3.08 -10.99 4.45
C ARG A 171 4.57 -11.02 4.83
N ASP A 172 5.46 -11.10 3.85
CA ASP A 172 6.91 -11.12 4.07
C ASP A 172 7.38 -9.84 4.81
N VAL A 173 6.78 -8.69 4.49
CA VAL A 173 7.04 -7.42 5.19
C VAL A 173 6.55 -7.47 6.64
N LEU A 174 5.33 -7.94 6.89
CA LEU A 174 4.78 -8.09 8.24
C LEU A 174 5.64 -9.04 9.09
N ASP A 175 6.01 -10.20 8.56
CA ASP A 175 6.89 -11.17 9.24
C ASP A 175 8.28 -10.58 9.51
N GLY A 176 8.80 -9.79 8.58
CA GLY A 176 10.07 -9.07 8.74
C GLY A 176 10.03 -8.02 9.84
N LEU A 177 8.93 -7.29 9.99
CA LEU A 177 8.72 -6.32 11.07
C LEU A 177 8.56 -7.01 12.44
N ILE A 178 7.90 -8.16 12.49
CA ILE A 178 7.78 -9.01 13.68
C ILE A 178 9.11 -9.67 14.03
N GLY A 179 10.00 -9.85 13.03
CA GLY A 179 11.30 -10.50 13.16
C GLY A 179 11.28 -12.02 12.99
N ARG A 180 10.12 -12.61 12.70
CA ARG A 180 9.94 -14.05 12.42
C ARG A 180 8.60 -14.31 11.75
N PRO A 181 8.45 -15.39 10.99
CA PRO A 181 7.15 -15.84 10.50
C PRO A 181 6.23 -16.24 11.65
N VAL A 182 4.97 -15.77 11.57
CA VAL A 182 3.89 -16.13 12.51
C VAL A 182 2.63 -16.52 11.72
N ALA A 183 1.66 -17.19 12.38
CA ALA A 183 0.36 -17.54 11.78
C ALA A 183 0.49 -18.20 10.40
N GLN A 184 1.40 -19.17 10.25
CA GLN A 184 1.75 -19.80 8.97
C GLN A 184 0.58 -20.59 8.34
N ASP A 185 -0.41 -20.96 9.13
CA ASP A 185 -1.64 -21.64 8.75
C ASP A 185 -2.75 -20.69 8.25
N TRP A 186 -2.57 -19.36 8.42
CA TRP A 186 -3.54 -18.40 7.93
C TRP A 186 -3.36 -18.13 6.44
N ASP A 187 -4.46 -17.87 5.72
CA ASP A 187 -4.36 -17.34 4.38
C ASP A 187 -3.76 -15.92 4.38
N ASP A 188 -3.06 -15.59 3.30
CA ASP A 188 -2.30 -14.35 3.22
C ASP A 188 -3.22 -13.11 3.33
N ALA A 189 -4.43 -13.16 2.77
CA ALA A 189 -5.36 -12.02 2.82
C ALA A 189 -5.88 -11.76 4.23
N HIS A 190 -6.18 -12.82 4.99
CA HIS A 190 -6.57 -12.70 6.40
C HIS A 190 -5.41 -12.16 7.24
N TYR A 191 -4.21 -12.73 7.06
CA TYR A 191 -3.01 -12.29 7.76
C TYR A 191 -2.70 -10.82 7.50
N VAL A 192 -2.77 -10.38 6.24
CA VAL A 192 -2.57 -8.98 5.86
C VAL A 192 -3.60 -8.06 6.53
N ARG A 193 -4.89 -8.42 6.51
CA ARG A 193 -5.92 -7.61 7.19
C ARG A 193 -5.67 -7.49 8.68
N ALA A 194 -5.32 -8.57 9.35
CA ALA A 194 -5.02 -8.56 10.78
C ALA A 194 -3.75 -7.76 11.09
N GLY A 195 -2.67 -8.00 10.33
CA GLY A 195 -1.38 -7.34 10.51
C GLY A 195 -1.40 -5.84 10.24
N THR A 196 -2.33 -5.39 9.39
CA THR A 196 -2.52 -3.97 9.06
C THR A 196 -3.73 -3.32 9.76
N GLY A 197 -4.31 -3.99 10.76
CA GLY A 197 -5.39 -3.43 11.58
C GLY A 197 -6.77 -3.36 10.92
N ARG A 198 -6.95 -3.94 9.72
CA ARG A 198 -8.23 -3.95 9.00
C ARG A 198 -9.23 -4.95 9.60
N THR A 199 -8.73 -5.95 10.33
CA THR A 199 -9.55 -6.92 11.05
C THR A 199 -8.95 -7.12 12.44
N PRO A 200 -9.74 -6.98 13.53
CA PRO A 200 -9.23 -7.23 14.86
C PRO A 200 -9.00 -8.74 15.07
N LEU A 201 -7.97 -9.08 15.84
CA LEU A 201 -7.73 -10.47 16.26
C LEU A 201 -8.86 -10.99 17.12
N THR A 202 -9.35 -12.18 16.83
CA THR A 202 -10.24 -12.94 17.70
C THR A 202 -9.51 -13.44 18.96
N ALA A 203 -10.24 -13.87 19.98
CA ALA A 203 -9.64 -14.46 21.17
C ALA A 203 -8.81 -15.72 20.86
N ALA A 204 -9.30 -16.58 19.97
CA ALA A 204 -8.59 -17.79 19.55
C ALA A 204 -7.28 -17.48 18.79
N GLU A 205 -7.31 -16.47 17.93
CA GLU A 205 -6.12 -16.01 17.21
C GLU A 205 -5.08 -15.40 18.14
N ARG A 206 -5.51 -14.61 19.13
CA ARG A 206 -4.62 -14.10 20.17
C ARG A 206 -3.96 -15.21 20.96
N GLU A 207 -4.72 -16.23 21.34
CA GLU A 207 -4.20 -17.41 22.03
C GLU A 207 -3.19 -18.17 21.16
N SER A 208 -3.49 -18.39 19.87
CA SER A 208 -2.60 -19.08 18.92
C SER A 208 -1.31 -18.31 18.68
N LEU A 209 -1.37 -16.99 18.55
CA LEU A 209 -0.19 -16.12 18.35
C LEU A 209 0.65 -15.97 19.62
N GLY A 210 0.04 -16.15 20.82
CA GLY A 210 0.71 -15.96 22.09
C GLY A 210 1.28 -14.52 22.22
N PRO A 211 2.55 -14.36 22.65
CA PRO A 211 3.15 -13.04 22.80
C PRO A 211 3.21 -12.21 21.52
N ALA A 212 3.18 -12.85 20.34
CA ALA A 212 3.16 -12.11 19.07
C ALA A 212 1.86 -11.34 18.82
N ALA A 213 0.77 -11.69 19.49
CA ALA A 213 -0.50 -10.99 19.39
C ALA A 213 -0.42 -9.50 19.82
N GLU A 214 0.51 -9.17 20.73
CA GLU A 214 0.72 -7.79 21.20
C GLU A 214 1.38 -6.89 20.14
N LEU A 215 1.92 -7.47 19.07
CA LEU A 215 2.51 -6.74 17.96
C LEU A 215 1.48 -6.35 16.88
N PHE A 216 0.24 -6.85 16.98
CA PHE A 216 -0.82 -6.56 16.03
C PHE A 216 -1.68 -5.37 16.47
N PRO A 217 -2.00 -4.42 15.57
CA PRO A 217 -1.50 -4.34 14.20
C PRO A 217 -0.01 -3.98 14.14
N VAL A 218 0.68 -4.52 13.14
CA VAL A 218 2.14 -4.36 12.96
C VAL A 218 2.47 -2.99 12.39
N PHE A 219 1.66 -2.55 11.40
CA PHE A 219 1.62 -1.19 10.88
C PHE A 219 0.21 -0.87 10.33
N GLY A 220 -0.12 0.43 10.05
CA GLY A 220 -1.40 0.78 9.43
C GLY A 220 -1.84 2.21 9.66
#